data_89d9f00e928b424ea7794db94ece46cd
#
_entry.id   89d9f00e928b424ea7794db94ece46cd
#
_cell.length_a   1.000
_cell.length_b   1.000
_cell.length_c   1.000
_cell.angle_alpha   90.00
_cell.angle_beta   90.00
_cell.angle_gamma   90.00
#
_symmetry.space_group_name_H-M   'P 1'
#
loop_
_entity.id
_entity.type
_entity.pdbx_description
1 polymer ?
#
loop_
_entity_poly.entity_id
_entity_poly.type
_entity_poly.pdbx_seq_one_letter_code
_entity_poly.pdbx_strand_id
1 'polypeptide(L)'
;MRSKILILILLFSLLFVPAVLAEDVVEWYIKGQNAMTVGDYPTAITCYNNALALDKNYASAYAGRAAALNMLGRYTEAVASADSGLAIKSMDPAALNARALGLFKLGRYEEAAAAYDTLFIVEQNRKEAYCNQAYAYMILNETDAAISTYDRCTMLDSQNIEAWNYKGLTLMQAKKYDAALEAFDRATIVTIKNATIWNNKGVVLVALGKPADALECFNKALGIDPEYAEAQANKADAMGRQQSFNISGTITPKVTISRIGTFYTTLTPLQQATQVITQVTQPVDTIPAEITRTTIPTKTTYSPISPVTMLGALAVIAGIGAVMKRK
;
A
#
# COMPACT_ATOMS: atom_id res chain seq x y z
N MET A 1 -66.97 9.12 33.98
CA MET A 1 -65.55 9.08 34.45
C MET A 1 -64.70 8.08 33.71
N ARG A 2 -65.14 6.84 33.49
CA ARG A 2 -64.28 5.76 32.80
C ARG A 2 -63.91 6.11 31.38
N SER A 3 -64.70 6.79 30.61
CA SER A 3 -64.39 7.15 29.21
C SER A 3 -63.29 8.23 29.07
N LYS A 4 -63.19 9.18 30.01
CA LYS A 4 -62.17 10.23 30.03
C LYS A 4 -60.77 9.68 30.43
N ILE A 5 -60.68 8.63 31.25
CA ILE A 5 -59.52 7.97 31.70
C ILE A 5 -58.95 7.14 30.55
N LEU A 6 -59.77 6.46 29.75
CA LEU A 6 -59.33 5.69 28.58
C LEU A 6 -58.69 6.58 27.48
N ILE A 7 -59.27 7.76 27.26
CA ILE A 7 -58.75 8.75 26.30
C ILE A 7 -57.40 9.31 26.77
N LEU A 8 -57.23 9.53 28.09
CA LEU A 8 -55.94 10.00 28.65
C LEU A 8 -54.85 8.95 28.53
N ILE A 9 -55.18 7.66 28.73
CA ILE A 9 -54.21 6.56 28.57
C ILE A 9 -53.80 6.37 27.09
N LEU A 10 -54.75 6.50 26.15
CA LEU A 10 -54.49 6.47 24.73
C LEU A 10 -53.64 7.65 24.27
N LEU A 11 -53.87 8.85 24.79
CA LEU A 11 -53.03 10.03 24.50
C LEU A 11 -51.64 9.93 25.10
N PHE A 12 -51.46 9.28 26.27
CA PHE A 12 -50.18 9.08 26.90
C PHE A 12 -49.36 7.96 26.22
N SER A 13 -50.05 6.94 25.65
CA SER A 13 -49.37 5.90 24.86
C SER A 13 -48.93 6.38 23.47
N LEU A 14 -49.55 7.42 22.90
CA LEU A 14 -49.13 8.07 21.66
C LEU A 14 -47.91 9.00 21.87
N LEU A 15 -47.65 9.45 23.12
CA LEU A 15 -46.48 10.29 23.46
C LEU A 15 -45.24 9.49 23.82
N PHE A 16 -45.39 8.18 24.00
CA PHE A 16 -44.25 7.25 24.18
C PHE A 16 -44.03 6.42 22.92
N VAL A 17 -43.97 7.07 21.75
CA VAL A 17 -43.17 6.54 20.66
C VAL A 17 -41.73 6.68 21.18
N PRO A 18 -40.99 5.58 21.45
CA PRO A 18 -39.57 5.73 21.71
C PRO A 18 -39.06 6.57 20.54
N ALA A 19 -38.50 7.74 20.82
CA ALA A 19 -37.71 8.45 19.87
C ALA A 19 -36.57 7.43 19.53
N VAL A 20 -36.80 6.66 18.49
CA VAL A 20 -35.71 5.99 17.80
C VAL A 20 -34.79 7.16 17.46
N LEU A 21 -33.74 7.32 18.25
CA LEU A 21 -32.72 8.34 17.99
C LEU A 21 -32.32 8.09 16.56
N ALA A 22 -32.83 8.93 15.67
CA ALA A 22 -32.41 8.86 14.27
C ALA A 22 -30.93 9.10 14.30
N GLU A 23 -30.17 8.08 13.95
CA GLU A 23 -28.72 8.19 13.87
C GLU A 23 -28.40 9.40 13.00
N ASP A 24 -27.51 10.25 13.50
CA ASP A 24 -27.15 11.46 12.78
C ASP A 24 -26.01 11.17 11.75
N VAL A 25 -25.72 12.15 10.92
CA VAL A 25 -24.69 12.06 9.89
C VAL A 25 -23.33 11.68 10.48
N VAL A 26 -23.00 12.27 11.63
CA VAL A 26 -21.72 12.08 12.31
C VAL A 26 -21.65 10.68 12.91
N GLU A 27 -22.72 10.17 13.46
CA GLU A 27 -22.78 8.81 14.02
C GLU A 27 -22.55 7.76 12.93
N TRP A 28 -23.22 7.88 11.77
CA TRP A 28 -22.99 7.00 10.64
C TRP A 28 -21.56 7.10 10.11
N TYR A 29 -20.99 8.30 10.05
CA TYR A 29 -19.61 8.50 9.65
C TYR A 29 -18.62 7.81 10.61
N ILE A 30 -18.81 7.95 11.93
CA ILE A 30 -17.99 7.29 12.95
C ILE A 30 -18.12 5.76 12.85
N LYS A 31 -19.32 5.22 12.65
CA LYS A 31 -19.51 3.78 12.39
C LYS A 31 -18.73 3.32 11.16
N GLY A 32 -18.73 4.12 10.10
CA GLY A 32 -17.92 3.85 8.92
C GLY A 32 -16.41 3.85 9.22
N GLN A 33 -15.92 4.81 9.98
CA GLN A 33 -14.51 4.83 10.41
C GLN A 33 -14.14 3.61 11.27
N ASN A 34 -15.01 3.21 12.19
CA ASN A 34 -14.80 2.01 13.01
C ASN A 34 -14.75 0.74 12.15
N ALA A 35 -15.64 0.62 11.15
CA ALA A 35 -15.60 -0.48 10.20
C ALA A 35 -14.31 -0.49 9.37
N MET A 36 -13.80 0.68 8.96
CA MET A 36 -12.49 0.81 8.30
C MET A 36 -11.35 0.29 9.17
N THR A 37 -11.35 0.59 10.48
CA THR A 37 -10.25 0.17 11.38
C THR A 37 -10.18 -1.34 11.59
N VAL A 38 -11.32 -2.04 11.50
CA VAL A 38 -11.37 -3.51 11.61
C VAL A 38 -11.31 -4.21 10.24
N GLY A 39 -11.18 -3.45 9.15
CA GLY A 39 -11.07 -3.99 7.79
C GLY A 39 -12.41 -4.42 7.18
N ASP A 40 -13.54 -4.08 7.79
CA ASP A 40 -14.87 -4.35 7.23
C ASP A 40 -15.28 -3.22 6.26
N TYR A 41 -14.65 -3.23 5.11
CA TYR A 41 -14.86 -2.22 4.08
C TYR A 41 -16.29 -2.19 3.50
N PRO A 42 -17.00 -3.33 3.31
CA PRO A 42 -18.40 -3.32 2.88
C PRO A 42 -19.31 -2.60 3.88
N THR A 43 -19.16 -2.88 5.18
CA THR A 43 -19.91 -2.17 6.23
C THR A 43 -19.53 -0.69 6.27
N ALA A 44 -18.25 -0.34 6.12
CA ALA A 44 -17.81 1.05 6.05
C ALA A 44 -18.51 1.81 4.92
N ILE A 45 -18.57 1.24 3.71
CA ILE A 45 -19.27 1.84 2.56
C ILE A 45 -20.74 2.04 2.86
N THR A 46 -21.40 1.06 3.49
CA THR A 46 -22.83 1.16 3.87
C THR A 46 -23.03 2.29 4.85
N CYS A 47 -22.19 2.42 5.88
CA CYS A 47 -22.26 3.49 6.86
C CYS A 47 -22.05 4.87 6.22
N TYR A 48 -21.05 5.02 5.34
CA TYR A 48 -20.83 6.27 4.62
C TYR A 48 -22.00 6.61 3.68
N ASN A 49 -22.62 5.62 3.04
CA ASN A 49 -23.82 5.86 2.23
C ASN A 49 -24.98 6.35 3.08
N ASN A 50 -25.17 5.83 4.28
CA ASN A 50 -26.20 6.29 5.22
C ASN A 50 -25.93 7.74 5.66
N ALA A 51 -24.67 8.08 5.98
CA ALA A 51 -24.29 9.46 6.27
C ALA A 51 -24.60 10.39 5.08
N LEU A 52 -24.30 9.98 3.85
CA LEU A 52 -24.55 10.74 2.62
C LEU A 52 -26.03 10.80 2.23
N ALA A 53 -26.85 9.86 2.68
CA ALA A 53 -28.30 9.93 2.51
C ALA A 53 -28.91 11.01 3.40
N LEU A 54 -28.33 11.25 4.58
CA LEU A 54 -28.76 12.29 5.52
C LEU A 54 -28.18 13.66 5.14
N ASP A 55 -26.91 13.73 4.73
CA ASP A 55 -26.27 14.97 4.26
C ASP A 55 -25.40 14.69 3.02
N LYS A 56 -25.90 15.12 1.88
CA LYS A 56 -25.20 14.98 0.58
C LYS A 56 -23.95 15.86 0.47
N ASN A 57 -23.79 16.84 1.35
CA ASN A 57 -22.64 17.75 1.36
C ASN A 57 -21.58 17.36 2.41
N TYR A 58 -21.67 16.17 2.99
CA TYR A 58 -20.71 15.70 3.97
C TYR A 58 -19.45 15.15 3.29
N ALA A 59 -18.52 16.03 2.91
CA ALA A 59 -17.30 15.72 2.15
C ALA A 59 -16.48 14.56 2.74
N SER A 60 -16.37 14.50 4.09
CA SER A 60 -15.60 13.46 4.77
C SER A 60 -16.15 12.05 4.54
N ALA A 61 -17.46 11.90 4.38
CA ALA A 61 -18.05 10.59 4.09
C ALA A 61 -17.74 10.13 2.65
N TYR A 62 -17.66 11.04 1.69
CA TYR A 62 -17.20 10.72 0.35
C TYR A 62 -15.73 10.26 0.36
N ALA A 63 -14.86 10.97 1.09
CA ALA A 63 -13.46 10.60 1.23
C ALA A 63 -13.29 9.23 1.90
N GLY A 64 -14.02 8.97 3.00
CA GLY A 64 -14.02 7.68 3.69
C GLY A 64 -14.54 6.55 2.79
N ARG A 65 -15.63 6.79 2.05
CA ARG A 65 -16.17 5.83 1.08
C ARG A 65 -15.18 5.53 -0.03
N ALA A 66 -14.49 6.55 -0.56
CA ALA A 66 -13.47 6.39 -1.57
C ALA A 66 -12.29 5.53 -1.06
N ALA A 67 -11.86 5.76 0.17
CA ALA A 67 -10.82 4.95 0.80
C ALA A 67 -11.26 3.48 0.94
N ALA A 68 -12.49 3.22 1.42
CA ALA A 68 -13.05 1.87 1.54
C ALA A 68 -13.17 1.15 0.17
N LEU A 69 -13.58 1.88 -0.86
CA LEU A 69 -13.67 1.37 -2.24
C LEU A 69 -12.28 1.01 -2.81
N ASN A 70 -11.25 1.83 -2.53
CA ASN A 70 -9.87 1.51 -2.90
C ASN A 70 -9.39 0.20 -2.23
N MET A 71 -9.73 0.00 -0.96
CA MET A 71 -9.36 -1.23 -0.24
C MET A 71 -10.05 -2.48 -0.80
N LEU A 72 -11.22 -2.33 -1.41
CA LEU A 72 -11.94 -3.41 -2.12
C LEU A 72 -11.53 -3.57 -3.59
N GLY A 73 -10.59 -2.77 -4.10
CA GLY A 73 -10.20 -2.81 -5.50
C GLY A 73 -11.22 -2.18 -6.48
N ARG A 74 -12.23 -1.48 -5.96
CA ARG A 74 -13.27 -0.79 -6.75
C ARG A 74 -12.82 0.62 -7.14
N TYR A 75 -11.68 0.68 -7.84
CA TYR A 75 -10.92 1.92 -8.06
C TYR A 75 -11.69 2.99 -8.83
N THR A 76 -12.47 2.62 -9.85
CA THR A 76 -13.29 3.58 -10.62
C THR A 76 -14.32 4.27 -9.74
N GLU A 77 -14.98 3.51 -8.86
CA GLU A 77 -15.95 4.05 -7.93
C GLU A 77 -15.28 4.87 -6.81
N ALA A 78 -14.07 4.47 -6.42
CA ALA A 78 -13.26 5.23 -5.47
C ALA A 78 -12.94 6.62 -6.01
N VAL A 79 -12.47 6.72 -7.26
CA VAL A 79 -12.19 8.00 -7.93
C VAL A 79 -13.46 8.86 -7.99
N ALA A 80 -14.58 8.31 -8.46
CA ALA A 80 -15.85 9.04 -8.54
C ALA A 80 -16.35 9.54 -7.17
N SER A 81 -16.16 8.72 -6.11
CA SER A 81 -16.49 9.12 -4.75
C SER A 81 -15.58 10.25 -4.26
N ALA A 82 -14.27 10.13 -4.49
CA ALA A 82 -13.32 11.16 -4.12
C ALA A 82 -13.59 12.50 -4.86
N ASP A 83 -13.88 12.45 -6.15
CA ASP A 83 -14.25 13.63 -6.95
C ASP A 83 -15.49 14.31 -6.39
N SER A 84 -16.50 13.54 -5.94
CA SER A 84 -17.69 14.10 -5.27
C SER A 84 -17.32 14.82 -3.98
N GLY A 85 -16.42 14.27 -3.17
CA GLY A 85 -15.92 14.92 -1.95
C GLY A 85 -15.11 16.19 -2.25
N LEU A 86 -14.27 16.16 -3.30
CA LEU A 86 -13.45 17.29 -3.73
C LEU A 86 -14.28 18.43 -4.34
N ALA A 87 -15.43 18.13 -4.94
CA ALA A 87 -16.36 19.15 -5.41
C ALA A 87 -16.94 19.98 -4.23
N ILE A 88 -17.03 19.41 -3.04
CA ILE A 88 -17.50 20.07 -1.82
C ILE A 88 -16.32 20.74 -1.09
N LYS A 89 -15.21 20.02 -0.94
CA LYS A 89 -14.00 20.48 -0.25
C LYS A 89 -12.78 20.15 -1.10
N SER A 90 -12.39 21.08 -1.98
CA SER A 90 -11.40 20.90 -3.04
C SER A 90 -9.99 20.51 -2.55
N MET A 91 -9.62 20.84 -1.31
CA MET A 91 -8.32 20.56 -0.71
C MET A 91 -8.43 19.60 0.47
N ASP A 92 -9.36 18.64 0.42
CA ASP A 92 -9.45 17.59 1.43
C ASP A 92 -8.35 16.53 1.23
N PRO A 93 -7.39 16.37 2.18
CA PRO A 93 -6.25 15.48 1.98
C PRO A 93 -6.66 14.00 1.84
N ALA A 94 -7.74 13.59 2.53
CA ALA A 94 -8.20 12.21 2.48
C ALA A 94 -8.81 11.89 1.10
N ALA A 95 -9.62 12.81 0.57
CA ALA A 95 -10.21 12.67 -0.76
C ALA A 95 -9.14 12.74 -1.86
N LEU A 96 -8.17 13.69 -1.78
CA LEU A 96 -7.05 13.78 -2.71
C LEU A 96 -6.23 12.51 -2.74
N ASN A 97 -5.88 11.96 -1.56
CA ASN A 97 -5.15 10.70 -1.48
C ASN A 97 -5.95 9.52 -2.04
N ALA A 98 -7.22 9.41 -1.71
CA ALA A 98 -8.06 8.33 -2.21
C ALA A 98 -8.22 8.39 -3.75
N ARG A 99 -8.37 9.60 -4.32
CA ARG A 99 -8.40 9.83 -5.76
C ARG A 99 -7.09 9.42 -6.42
N ALA A 100 -5.96 9.93 -5.91
CA ALA A 100 -4.63 9.65 -6.46
C ALA A 100 -4.32 8.14 -6.44
N LEU A 101 -4.62 7.46 -5.32
CA LEU A 101 -4.45 6.02 -5.21
C LEU A 101 -5.35 5.26 -6.19
N GLY A 102 -6.61 5.65 -6.33
CA GLY A 102 -7.54 5.03 -7.27
C GLY A 102 -7.05 5.16 -8.72
N LEU A 103 -6.62 6.36 -9.12
CA LEU A 103 -6.04 6.62 -10.45
C LEU A 103 -4.77 5.81 -10.68
N PHE A 104 -3.87 5.76 -9.70
CA PHE A 104 -2.66 4.96 -9.75
C PHE A 104 -2.96 3.47 -9.97
N LYS A 105 -3.92 2.91 -9.23
CA LYS A 105 -4.33 1.51 -9.34
C LYS A 105 -5.05 1.19 -10.65
N LEU A 106 -5.68 2.18 -11.30
CA LEU A 106 -6.25 2.09 -12.63
C LEU A 106 -5.19 2.18 -13.76
N GLY A 107 -3.92 2.44 -13.42
CA GLY A 107 -2.86 2.67 -14.40
C GLY A 107 -2.93 4.04 -15.09
N ARG A 108 -3.72 4.99 -14.57
CA ARG A 108 -3.85 6.37 -15.07
C ARG A 108 -2.74 7.21 -14.43
N TYR A 109 -1.48 6.91 -14.79
CA TYR A 109 -0.30 7.39 -14.07
C TYR A 109 -0.08 8.89 -14.17
N GLU A 110 -0.36 9.53 -15.32
CA GLU A 110 -0.27 10.98 -15.48
C GLU A 110 -1.23 11.70 -14.52
N GLU A 111 -2.48 11.22 -14.48
CA GLU A 111 -3.50 11.82 -13.62
C GLU A 111 -3.23 11.52 -12.13
N ALA A 112 -2.69 10.36 -11.85
CA ALA A 112 -2.28 10.00 -10.48
C ALA A 112 -1.14 10.89 -9.99
N ALA A 113 -0.12 11.13 -10.83
CA ALA A 113 1.00 12.00 -10.49
C ALA A 113 0.53 13.43 -10.20
N ALA A 114 -0.32 14.00 -11.05
CA ALA A 114 -0.91 15.32 -10.83
C ALA A 114 -1.80 15.40 -9.56
N ALA A 115 -2.52 14.32 -9.26
CA ALA A 115 -3.33 14.23 -8.04
C ALA A 115 -2.46 14.16 -6.78
N TYR A 116 -1.32 13.46 -6.84
CA TYR A 116 -0.33 13.45 -5.74
C TYR A 116 0.33 14.82 -5.58
N ASP A 117 0.66 15.54 -6.64
CA ASP A 117 1.18 16.91 -6.54
C ASP A 117 0.20 17.81 -5.78
N THR A 118 -1.10 17.71 -6.10
CA THR A 118 -2.14 18.46 -5.39
C THR A 118 -2.21 18.06 -3.91
N LEU A 119 -2.10 16.76 -3.60
CA LEU A 119 -2.06 16.26 -2.22
C LEU A 119 -0.88 16.87 -1.45
N PHE A 120 0.30 16.94 -2.05
CA PHE A 120 1.52 17.43 -1.38
C PHE A 120 1.51 18.93 -1.08
N ILE A 121 0.60 19.71 -1.67
CA ILE A 121 0.36 21.09 -1.27
C ILE A 121 -0.20 21.14 0.16
N VAL A 122 -1.03 20.17 0.55
CA VAL A 122 -1.72 20.14 1.84
C VAL A 122 -1.16 19.14 2.84
N GLU A 123 -0.51 18.07 2.36
CA GLU A 123 0.04 17.00 3.20
C GLU A 123 1.38 16.49 2.65
N GLN A 124 2.49 16.93 3.26
CA GLN A 124 3.85 16.69 2.73
C GLN A 124 4.54 15.45 3.29
N ASN A 125 3.94 14.71 4.22
CA ASN A 125 4.63 13.62 4.94
C ASN A 125 4.02 12.24 4.68
N ARG A 126 3.21 12.07 3.65
CA ARG A 126 2.59 10.80 3.30
C ARG A 126 3.54 9.96 2.44
N LYS A 127 4.32 9.11 3.12
CA LYS A 127 5.38 8.29 2.51
C LYS A 127 4.88 7.41 1.36
N GLU A 128 3.72 6.74 1.52
CA GLU A 128 3.15 5.86 0.50
C GLU A 128 2.76 6.62 -0.77
N ALA A 129 2.30 7.86 -0.63
CA ALA A 129 1.96 8.72 -1.76
C ALA A 129 3.19 9.08 -2.60
N TYR A 130 4.32 9.41 -1.96
CA TYR A 130 5.58 9.64 -2.67
C TYR A 130 6.07 8.39 -3.40
N CYS A 131 5.99 7.23 -2.77
CA CYS A 131 6.41 5.97 -3.39
C CYS A 131 5.56 5.65 -4.63
N ASN A 132 4.24 5.85 -4.55
CA ASN A 132 3.32 5.63 -5.67
C ASN A 132 3.54 6.65 -6.79
N GLN A 133 3.76 7.93 -6.45
CA GLN A 133 4.04 8.95 -7.45
C GLN A 133 5.37 8.68 -8.16
N ALA A 134 6.42 8.33 -7.41
CA ALA A 134 7.71 7.97 -7.97
C ALA A 134 7.60 6.80 -8.96
N TYR A 135 6.80 5.79 -8.61
CA TYR A 135 6.51 4.67 -9.51
C TYR A 135 5.75 5.13 -10.75
N ALA A 136 4.76 6.02 -10.60
CA ALA A 136 4.03 6.59 -11.73
C ALA A 136 4.99 7.30 -12.70
N TYR A 137 5.87 8.18 -12.20
CA TYR A 137 6.88 8.86 -13.02
C TYR A 137 7.85 7.88 -13.70
N MET A 138 8.25 6.81 -13.00
CA MET A 138 9.11 5.78 -13.58
C MET A 138 8.42 5.11 -14.77
N ILE A 139 7.14 4.76 -14.68
CA ILE A 139 6.37 4.17 -15.79
C ILE A 139 6.19 5.15 -16.95
N LEU A 140 6.03 6.43 -16.65
CA LEU A 140 5.95 7.50 -17.65
C LEU A 140 7.30 7.84 -18.30
N ASN A 141 8.39 7.19 -17.88
CA ASN A 141 9.77 7.50 -18.28
C ASN A 141 10.23 8.93 -17.91
N GLU A 142 9.57 9.56 -16.95
CA GLU A 142 9.97 10.82 -16.35
C GLU A 142 11.06 10.60 -15.30
N THR A 143 12.23 10.18 -15.79
CA THR A 143 13.31 9.57 -14.98
C THR A 143 13.83 10.49 -13.88
N ASP A 144 14.04 11.78 -14.13
CA ASP A 144 14.54 12.71 -13.11
C ASP A 144 13.47 13.02 -12.04
N ALA A 145 12.20 13.15 -12.44
CA ALA A 145 11.08 13.28 -11.51
C ALA A 145 10.94 12.03 -10.65
N ALA A 146 11.05 10.84 -11.24
CA ALA A 146 11.01 9.57 -10.51
C ALA A 146 12.14 9.48 -9.49
N ILE A 147 13.40 9.78 -9.85
CA ILE A 147 14.55 9.74 -8.93
C ILE A 147 14.32 10.67 -7.74
N SER A 148 13.99 11.95 -8.01
CA SER A 148 13.79 12.94 -6.93
C SER A 148 12.63 12.57 -6.01
N THR A 149 11.57 11.96 -6.55
CA THR A 149 10.41 11.53 -5.76
C THR A 149 10.72 10.26 -4.97
N TYR A 150 11.53 9.31 -5.53
CA TYR A 150 12.06 8.17 -4.76
C TYR A 150 13.00 8.62 -3.64
N ASP A 151 13.79 9.67 -3.83
CA ASP A 151 14.61 10.24 -2.75
C ASP A 151 13.71 10.65 -1.58
N ARG A 152 12.61 11.31 -1.87
CA ARG A 152 11.64 11.70 -0.85
C ARG A 152 10.95 10.49 -0.20
N CYS A 153 10.53 9.50 -1.00
CA CYS A 153 9.93 8.26 -0.51
C CYS A 153 10.89 7.53 0.45
N THR A 154 12.15 7.30 0.04
CA THR A 154 13.15 6.56 0.84
C THR A 154 13.65 7.35 2.06
N MET A 155 13.59 8.68 2.02
CA MET A 155 13.86 9.53 3.18
C MET A 155 12.76 9.41 4.24
N LEU A 156 11.50 9.34 3.83
CA LEU A 156 10.35 9.19 4.73
C LEU A 156 10.18 7.75 5.22
N ASP A 157 10.59 6.77 4.42
CA ASP A 157 10.55 5.35 4.75
C ASP A 157 11.81 4.62 4.29
N SER A 158 12.85 4.70 5.10
CA SER A 158 14.14 4.05 4.81
C SER A 158 14.07 2.53 4.85
N GLN A 159 13.00 1.95 5.39
CA GLN A 159 12.78 0.50 5.43
C GLN A 159 11.97 -0.03 4.25
N ASN A 160 11.56 0.83 3.34
CA ASN A 160 10.81 0.43 2.15
C ASN A 160 11.74 -0.18 1.10
N ILE A 161 11.79 -1.51 1.08
CA ILE A 161 12.64 -2.30 0.19
C ILE A 161 12.30 -2.05 -1.27
N GLU A 162 11.00 -1.98 -1.59
CA GLU A 162 10.52 -1.78 -2.95
C GLU A 162 10.93 -0.41 -3.47
N ALA A 163 10.83 0.63 -2.63
CA ALA A 163 11.25 1.97 -3.00
C ALA A 163 12.76 2.04 -3.33
N TRP A 164 13.62 1.41 -2.53
CA TRP A 164 15.03 1.31 -2.82
C TRP A 164 15.31 0.54 -4.11
N ASN A 165 14.61 -0.59 -4.33
CA ASN A 165 14.75 -1.37 -5.54
C ASN A 165 14.35 -0.59 -6.79
N TYR A 166 13.17 0.05 -6.80
CA TYR A 166 12.71 0.83 -7.94
C TYR A 166 13.55 2.09 -8.16
N LYS A 167 14.03 2.74 -7.10
CA LYS A 167 15.02 3.82 -7.21
C LYS A 167 16.28 3.33 -7.94
N GLY A 168 16.81 2.17 -7.52
CA GLY A 168 17.96 1.57 -8.17
C GLY A 168 17.73 1.28 -9.67
N LEU A 169 16.58 0.70 -10.02
CA LEU A 169 16.20 0.43 -11.40
C LEU A 169 16.06 1.73 -12.22
N THR A 170 15.46 2.76 -11.65
CA THR A 170 15.32 4.09 -12.30
C THR A 170 16.69 4.73 -12.55
N LEU A 171 17.60 4.62 -11.58
CA LEU A 171 18.98 5.11 -11.70
C LEU A 171 19.79 4.31 -12.75
N MET A 172 19.55 2.99 -12.85
CA MET A 172 20.13 2.18 -13.94
C MET A 172 19.65 2.66 -15.32
N GLN A 173 18.35 2.93 -15.45
CA GLN A 173 17.78 3.48 -16.70
C GLN A 173 18.43 4.81 -17.06
N ALA A 174 18.69 5.67 -16.07
CA ALA A 174 19.43 6.92 -16.21
C ALA A 174 20.94 6.73 -16.44
N LYS A 175 21.45 5.50 -16.44
CA LYS A 175 22.89 5.16 -16.49
C LYS A 175 23.72 5.74 -15.32
N LYS A 176 23.06 6.09 -14.21
CA LYS A 176 23.67 6.57 -12.96
C LYS A 176 24.07 5.35 -12.10
N TYR A 177 25.00 4.53 -12.60
CA TYR A 177 25.28 3.19 -12.05
C TYR A 177 25.80 3.20 -10.62
N ASP A 178 26.66 4.16 -10.24
CA ASP A 178 27.18 4.24 -8.88
C ASP A 178 26.04 4.54 -7.88
N ALA A 179 25.16 5.46 -8.21
CA ALA A 179 23.98 5.76 -7.41
C ALA A 179 23.00 4.58 -7.37
N ALA A 180 22.84 3.85 -8.48
CA ALA A 180 22.03 2.64 -8.52
C ALA A 180 22.58 1.56 -7.58
N LEU A 181 23.90 1.38 -7.57
CA LEU A 181 24.56 0.44 -6.65
C LEU A 181 24.28 0.81 -5.20
N GLU A 182 24.39 2.10 -4.83
CA GLU A 182 24.06 2.57 -3.48
C GLU A 182 22.60 2.25 -3.10
N ALA A 183 21.65 2.47 -4.02
CA ALA A 183 20.24 2.17 -3.77
C ALA A 183 20.01 0.66 -3.52
N PHE A 184 20.65 -0.22 -4.31
CA PHE A 184 20.57 -1.67 -4.06
C PHE A 184 21.33 -2.10 -2.82
N ASP A 185 22.42 -1.43 -2.44
CA ASP A 185 23.09 -1.65 -1.17
C ASP A 185 22.17 -1.36 0.00
N ARG A 186 21.45 -0.25 -0.04
CA ARG A 186 20.42 0.07 0.97
C ARG A 186 19.32 -0.99 1.02
N ALA A 187 18.83 -1.45 -0.14
CA ALA A 187 17.83 -2.52 -0.20
C ALA A 187 18.34 -3.83 0.42
N THR A 188 19.62 -4.21 0.18
CA THR A 188 20.21 -5.42 0.76
C THR A 188 20.48 -5.32 2.26
N ILE A 189 20.68 -4.11 2.82
CA ILE A 189 20.74 -3.89 4.26
C ILE A 189 19.37 -4.13 4.92
N VAL A 190 18.30 -3.67 4.28
CA VAL A 190 16.93 -3.87 4.79
C VAL A 190 16.51 -5.33 4.71
N THR A 191 16.87 -6.03 3.63
CA THR A 191 16.60 -7.46 3.46
C THR A 191 17.69 -8.19 2.70
N ILE A 192 18.20 -9.25 3.31
CA ILE A 192 19.17 -10.16 2.66
C ILE A 192 18.48 -11.31 1.91
N LYS A 193 17.17 -11.51 2.10
CA LYS A 193 16.42 -12.66 1.59
C LYS A 193 15.62 -12.37 0.31
N ASN A 194 16.01 -11.38 -0.46
CA ASN A 194 15.36 -11.04 -1.72
C ASN A 194 16.28 -11.31 -2.91
N ALA A 195 16.04 -12.40 -3.64
CA ALA A 195 16.84 -12.82 -4.77
C ALA A 195 16.89 -11.75 -5.89
N THR A 196 15.78 -11.07 -6.15
CA THR A 196 15.67 -10.04 -7.19
C THR A 196 16.61 -8.86 -6.91
N ILE A 197 16.71 -8.41 -5.66
CA ILE A 197 17.59 -7.29 -5.29
C ILE A 197 19.07 -7.69 -5.49
N TRP A 198 19.45 -8.90 -5.08
CA TRP A 198 20.80 -9.39 -5.29
C TRP A 198 21.13 -9.53 -6.78
N ASN A 199 20.17 -10.01 -7.60
CA ASN A 199 20.32 -10.06 -9.06
C ASN A 199 20.52 -8.65 -9.63
N ASN A 200 19.66 -7.69 -9.28
CA ASN A 200 19.74 -6.31 -9.78
C ASN A 200 21.06 -5.63 -9.38
N LYS A 201 21.53 -5.85 -8.15
CA LYS A 201 22.85 -5.39 -7.70
C LYS A 201 23.96 -5.98 -8.56
N GLY A 202 23.90 -7.28 -8.86
CA GLY A 202 24.86 -7.95 -9.75
C GLY A 202 24.86 -7.32 -11.15
N VAL A 203 23.71 -7.03 -11.73
CA VAL A 203 23.59 -6.38 -13.04
C VAL A 203 24.26 -4.99 -13.06
N VAL A 204 24.07 -4.20 -12.01
CA VAL A 204 24.77 -2.91 -11.89
C VAL A 204 26.27 -3.07 -11.80
N LEU A 205 26.77 -4.07 -11.05
CA LEU A 205 28.19 -4.34 -10.91
C LEU A 205 28.82 -4.77 -12.25
N VAL A 206 28.09 -5.55 -13.07
CA VAL A 206 28.51 -5.84 -14.46
C VAL A 206 28.61 -4.56 -15.28
N ALA A 207 27.63 -3.65 -15.16
CA ALA A 207 27.64 -2.37 -15.88
C ALA A 207 28.81 -1.45 -15.45
N LEU A 208 29.24 -1.57 -14.19
CA LEU A 208 30.40 -0.86 -13.63
C LEU A 208 31.75 -1.55 -13.97
N GLY A 209 31.75 -2.66 -14.73
CA GLY A 209 32.97 -3.39 -15.07
C GLY A 209 33.54 -4.20 -13.90
N LYS A 210 32.73 -4.60 -12.92
CA LYS A 210 33.07 -5.38 -11.73
C LYS A 210 32.46 -6.79 -11.78
N PRO A 211 32.81 -7.64 -12.78
CA PRO A 211 32.18 -8.94 -12.96
C PRO A 211 32.42 -9.92 -11.81
N ALA A 212 33.54 -9.83 -11.11
CA ALA A 212 33.81 -10.68 -9.94
C ALA A 212 32.86 -10.43 -8.81
N ASP A 213 32.61 -9.14 -8.47
CA ASP A 213 31.65 -8.75 -7.42
C ASP A 213 30.21 -9.10 -7.84
N ALA A 214 29.92 -8.96 -9.15
CA ALA A 214 28.61 -9.35 -9.69
C ALA A 214 28.32 -10.84 -9.51
N LEU A 215 29.31 -11.72 -9.74
CA LEU A 215 29.18 -13.16 -9.55
C LEU A 215 28.85 -13.53 -8.10
N GLU A 216 29.39 -12.80 -7.13
CA GLU A 216 29.01 -12.98 -5.72
C GLU A 216 27.53 -12.67 -5.49
N CYS A 217 27.04 -11.56 -6.08
CA CYS A 217 25.66 -11.16 -5.98
C CYS A 217 24.70 -12.17 -6.64
N PHE A 218 25.03 -12.66 -7.84
CA PHE A 218 24.24 -13.69 -8.50
C PHE A 218 24.26 -15.02 -7.74
N ASN A 219 25.38 -15.40 -7.12
CA ASN A 219 25.42 -16.57 -6.24
C ASN A 219 24.51 -16.41 -5.01
N LYS A 220 24.45 -15.21 -4.41
CA LYS A 220 23.50 -14.92 -3.32
C LYS A 220 22.06 -15.00 -3.79
N ALA A 221 21.75 -14.46 -4.98
CA ALA A 221 20.40 -14.56 -5.55
C ALA A 221 19.99 -16.03 -5.75
N LEU A 222 20.87 -16.85 -6.35
CA LEU A 222 20.63 -18.28 -6.60
C LEU A 222 20.66 -19.12 -5.31
N GLY A 223 21.33 -18.67 -4.27
CA GLY A 223 21.29 -19.29 -2.94
C GLY A 223 19.94 -19.09 -2.26
N ILE A 224 19.19 -18.02 -2.62
CA ILE A 224 17.83 -17.74 -2.13
C ILE A 224 16.79 -18.42 -3.02
N ASP A 225 16.94 -18.32 -4.33
CA ASP A 225 16.09 -18.91 -5.35
C ASP A 225 16.93 -19.61 -6.42
N PRO A 226 17.19 -20.94 -6.30
CA PRO A 226 17.99 -21.69 -7.24
C PRO A 226 17.42 -21.73 -8.66
N GLU A 227 16.11 -21.59 -8.82
CA GLU A 227 15.40 -21.65 -10.10
C GLU A 227 15.27 -20.27 -10.78
N TYR A 228 15.89 -19.23 -10.22
CA TYR A 228 15.82 -17.88 -10.76
C TYR A 228 16.58 -17.77 -12.09
N ALA A 229 15.89 -18.05 -13.19
CA ALA A 229 16.46 -18.17 -14.54
C ALA A 229 17.24 -16.92 -14.98
N GLU A 230 16.76 -15.71 -14.63
CA GLU A 230 17.42 -14.46 -14.97
C GLU A 230 18.79 -14.34 -14.25
N ALA A 231 18.84 -14.71 -12.97
CA ALA A 231 20.11 -14.70 -12.22
C ALA A 231 21.10 -15.74 -12.76
N GLN A 232 20.63 -16.90 -13.22
CA GLN A 232 21.47 -17.92 -13.87
C GLN A 232 22.07 -17.37 -15.17
N ALA A 233 21.25 -16.72 -16.02
CA ALA A 233 21.69 -16.13 -17.27
C ALA A 233 22.69 -14.97 -17.04
N ASN A 234 22.39 -14.08 -16.07
CA ASN A 234 23.26 -12.95 -15.73
C ASN A 234 24.60 -13.43 -15.14
N LYS A 235 24.59 -14.50 -14.35
CA LYS A 235 25.79 -15.13 -13.82
C LYS A 235 26.67 -15.68 -14.97
N ALA A 236 26.08 -16.37 -15.95
CA ALA A 236 26.81 -16.89 -17.09
C ALA A 236 27.49 -15.78 -17.94
N ASP A 237 26.75 -14.66 -18.18
CA ASP A 237 27.33 -13.47 -18.85
C ASP A 237 28.46 -12.86 -18.04
N ALA A 238 28.32 -12.72 -16.73
CA ALA A 238 29.39 -12.19 -15.87
C ALA A 238 30.64 -13.07 -15.86
N MET A 239 30.48 -14.40 -15.87
CA MET A 239 31.59 -15.34 -15.98
C MET A 239 32.38 -15.18 -17.31
N GLY A 240 31.64 -15.04 -18.43
CA GLY A 240 32.25 -14.79 -19.74
C GLY A 240 33.05 -13.47 -19.78
N ARG A 241 32.50 -12.40 -19.19
CA ARG A 241 33.18 -11.09 -19.08
C ARG A 241 34.39 -11.16 -18.19
N GLN A 242 34.38 -11.87 -17.08
CA GLN A 242 35.54 -12.05 -16.21
C GLN A 242 36.65 -12.82 -16.88
N GLN A 243 36.32 -13.85 -17.66
CA GLN A 243 37.34 -14.59 -18.45
C GLN A 243 37.97 -13.69 -19.51
N SER A 244 37.17 -12.89 -20.23
CA SER A 244 37.64 -11.93 -21.20
C SER A 244 38.56 -10.87 -20.59
N PHE A 245 38.24 -10.39 -19.39
CA PHE A 245 39.06 -9.46 -18.62
C PHE A 245 40.43 -10.05 -18.26
N ASN A 246 40.46 -11.31 -17.82
CA ASN A 246 41.69 -12.01 -17.46
C ASN A 246 42.62 -12.27 -18.68
N ILE A 247 42.05 -12.34 -19.90
CA ILE A 247 42.78 -12.58 -21.12
C ILE A 247 43.28 -11.28 -21.77
N SER A 248 42.52 -10.19 -21.77
CA SER A 248 42.82 -8.98 -22.56
C SER A 248 43.23 -7.75 -21.74
N GLY A 249 43.08 -7.76 -20.43
CA GLY A 249 43.45 -6.61 -19.56
C GLY A 249 42.66 -5.30 -19.78
N THR A 250 41.80 -5.26 -20.79
CA THR A 250 40.97 -4.07 -21.12
C THR A 250 39.60 -4.49 -21.67
N ILE A 251 38.54 -4.17 -20.96
CA ILE A 251 37.17 -4.30 -21.47
C ILE A 251 36.63 -2.92 -21.77
N THR A 252 36.29 -2.65 -23.03
CA THR A 252 35.33 -1.62 -23.37
C THR A 252 33.94 -2.15 -22.98
N PRO A 253 33.20 -1.51 -22.08
CA PRO A 253 31.88 -2.01 -21.67
C PRO A 253 30.89 -1.86 -22.84
N LYS A 254 30.68 -2.92 -23.60
CA LYS A 254 29.55 -3.02 -24.51
C LYS A 254 28.35 -3.54 -23.69
N VAL A 255 27.79 -2.66 -22.92
CA VAL A 255 26.56 -2.95 -22.21
C VAL A 255 25.42 -2.91 -23.23
N THR A 256 25.09 -4.04 -23.80
CA THR A 256 23.80 -4.21 -24.46
C THR A 256 22.81 -4.54 -23.35
N ILE A 257 22.10 -3.55 -22.84
CA ILE A 257 20.92 -3.75 -21.98
C ILE A 257 19.81 -4.27 -22.92
N SER A 258 19.91 -5.52 -23.32
CA SER A 258 18.90 -6.21 -24.11
C SER A 258 17.87 -6.82 -23.16
N ARG A 259 17.03 -6.05 -22.66
CA ARG A 259 15.91 -6.24 -21.74
C ARG A 259 16.22 -5.64 -20.36
N ILE A 260 15.75 -4.42 -20.17
CA ILE A 260 15.12 -4.09 -18.91
C ILE A 260 14.03 -5.16 -18.79
N GLY A 261 14.26 -6.16 -17.93
CA GLY A 261 13.38 -7.29 -17.80
C GLY A 261 11.95 -6.79 -17.70
N THR A 262 11.03 -7.51 -18.30
CA THR A 262 9.60 -7.30 -18.08
C THR A 262 9.45 -7.04 -16.58
N PHE A 263 9.07 -5.82 -16.23
CA PHE A 263 8.87 -5.44 -14.83
C PHE A 263 7.88 -6.43 -14.26
N TYR A 264 8.37 -7.46 -13.58
CA TYR A 264 7.50 -8.26 -12.75
C TYR A 264 7.06 -7.30 -11.66
N THR A 265 5.87 -6.76 -11.82
CA THR A 265 5.12 -6.24 -10.70
C THR A 265 5.00 -7.41 -9.74
N THR A 266 5.94 -7.53 -8.80
CA THR A 266 5.71 -8.37 -7.63
C THR A 266 4.47 -7.79 -7.01
N LEU A 267 3.37 -8.55 -7.18
CA LEU A 267 2.09 -8.18 -6.60
C LEU A 267 2.35 -7.86 -5.15
N THR A 268 1.98 -6.66 -4.70
CA THR A 268 1.97 -6.37 -3.27
C THR A 268 1.15 -7.46 -2.56
N PRO A 269 1.33 -7.71 -1.27
CA PRO A 269 0.54 -8.71 -0.53
C PRO A 269 -0.97 -8.61 -0.78
N LEU A 270 -1.46 -7.40 -1.08
CA LEU A 270 -2.86 -7.16 -1.45
C LEU A 270 -3.24 -7.73 -2.83
N GLN A 271 -2.31 -7.71 -3.80
CA GLN A 271 -2.54 -8.29 -5.14
C GLN A 271 -2.46 -9.83 -5.12
N GLN A 272 -1.63 -10.41 -4.26
CA GLN A 272 -1.60 -11.86 -4.02
C GLN A 272 -2.92 -12.34 -3.39
N ALA A 273 -3.48 -11.59 -2.43
CA ALA A 273 -4.79 -11.91 -1.86
C ALA A 273 -5.91 -11.86 -2.93
N THR A 274 -5.87 -10.91 -3.86
CA THR A 274 -6.86 -10.80 -4.94
C THR A 274 -6.75 -11.95 -5.93
N GLN A 275 -5.55 -12.43 -6.26
CA GLN A 275 -5.38 -13.60 -7.12
C GLN A 275 -5.88 -14.90 -6.47
N VAL A 276 -5.65 -15.07 -5.17
CA VAL A 276 -6.17 -16.24 -4.43
C VAL A 276 -7.71 -16.24 -4.42
N ILE A 277 -8.33 -15.07 -4.24
CA ILE A 277 -9.80 -14.94 -4.27
C ILE A 277 -10.36 -15.25 -5.67
N THR A 278 -9.67 -14.81 -6.74
CA THR A 278 -10.14 -15.06 -8.12
C THR A 278 -10.03 -16.54 -8.51
N GLN A 279 -9.10 -17.30 -7.94
CA GLN A 279 -8.99 -18.75 -8.15
C GLN A 279 -10.07 -19.56 -7.41
N VAL A 280 -10.61 -19.02 -6.31
CA VAL A 280 -11.66 -19.70 -5.51
C VAL A 280 -13.07 -19.51 -6.11
N THR A 281 -13.27 -18.59 -7.05
CA THR A 281 -14.58 -18.29 -7.66
C THR A 281 -14.84 -18.97 -9.01
N GLN A 282 -14.01 -19.91 -9.44
CA GLN A 282 -14.34 -20.78 -10.58
C GLN A 282 -15.33 -21.88 -10.13
N PRO A 283 -16.42 -22.14 -10.84
CA PRO A 283 -17.36 -23.19 -10.47
C PRO A 283 -16.67 -24.55 -10.57
N VAL A 284 -16.63 -25.25 -9.44
CA VAL A 284 -16.13 -26.63 -9.37
C VAL A 284 -17.21 -27.55 -9.87
N ASP A 285 -17.11 -27.98 -11.13
CA ASP A 285 -17.82 -29.14 -11.60
C ASP A 285 -17.08 -30.40 -11.15
N THR A 286 -17.82 -31.23 -10.38
CA THR A 286 -17.57 -32.63 -10.02
C THR A 286 -16.36 -32.94 -9.12
N ILE A 287 -16.67 -33.15 -7.84
CA ILE A 287 -15.80 -33.80 -6.86
C ILE A 287 -16.05 -35.32 -6.94
N PRO A 288 -15.03 -36.17 -7.14
CA PRO A 288 -15.14 -37.61 -6.79
C PRO A 288 -14.98 -37.74 -5.26
N ALA A 289 -15.88 -38.49 -4.66
CA ALA A 289 -15.83 -38.86 -3.25
C ALA A 289 -14.63 -39.78 -2.99
N GLU A 290 -13.68 -39.36 -2.15
CA GLU A 290 -12.88 -40.11 -1.20
C GLU A 290 -11.64 -39.32 -0.81
N ILE A 291 -11.69 -38.64 0.33
CA ILE A 291 -10.48 -38.28 1.07
C ILE A 291 -10.72 -38.56 2.56
N THR A 292 -10.00 -39.53 3.05
CA THR A 292 -9.83 -39.93 4.44
C THR A 292 -9.40 -38.75 5.32
N ARG A 293 -10.04 -38.69 6.49
CA ARG A 293 -9.74 -37.78 7.59
C ARG A 293 -8.27 -37.84 7.99
N THR A 294 -7.56 -36.72 7.86
CA THR A 294 -6.33 -36.46 8.62
C THR A 294 -6.61 -35.35 9.64
N THR A 295 -6.28 -35.65 10.87
CA THR A 295 -6.54 -34.87 12.07
C THR A 295 -5.74 -33.56 12.07
N ILE A 296 -6.44 -32.47 12.34
CA ILE A 296 -5.87 -31.13 12.58
C ILE A 296 -5.31 -31.10 14.01
N PRO A 297 -4.07 -30.69 14.26
CA PRO A 297 -3.58 -30.43 15.61
C PRO A 297 -4.13 -29.10 16.12
N THR A 298 -5.00 -29.19 17.12
CA THR A 298 -5.41 -28.06 17.95
C THR A 298 -4.31 -27.76 18.97
N LYS A 299 -3.76 -26.56 18.98
CA LYS A 299 -3.41 -25.71 20.12
C LYS A 299 -2.33 -24.71 19.75
N THR A 300 -2.72 -23.46 19.53
CA THR A 300 -1.89 -22.31 19.88
C THR A 300 -2.62 -21.55 20.98
N THR A 301 -2.10 -21.68 22.20
CA THR A 301 -2.54 -20.93 23.36
C THR A 301 -2.04 -19.50 23.25
N TYR A 302 -2.97 -18.55 23.08
CA TYR A 302 -2.69 -17.14 23.31
C TYR A 302 -2.62 -16.88 24.82
N SER A 303 -1.49 -16.37 25.30
CA SER A 303 -1.38 -15.82 26.65
C SER A 303 -2.10 -14.49 26.71
N PRO A 304 -2.97 -14.25 27.70
CA PRO A 304 -3.61 -12.94 27.85
C PRO A 304 -2.58 -11.91 28.34
N ILE A 305 -2.61 -10.72 27.69
CA ILE A 305 -1.81 -9.57 28.11
C ILE A 305 -2.26 -9.13 29.50
N SER A 306 -1.30 -9.00 30.42
CA SER A 306 -1.51 -8.61 31.81
C SER A 306 -2.16 -7.21 31.92
N PRO A 307 -3.09 -6.98 32.87
CA PRO A 307 -3.81 -5.70 33.05
C PRO A 307 -2.92 -4.52 33.52
N VAL A 308 -1.64 -4.74 33.76
CA VAL A 308 -0.74 -3.71 34.32
C VAL A 308 -0.31 -2.65 33.29
N THR A 309 -0.45 -2.91 31.99
CA THR A 309 -0.05 -1.96 30.95
C THR A 309 -1.12 -0.91 30.57
N MET A 310 -2.37 -1.05 31.08
CA MET A 310 -3.42 -0.05 30.81
C MET A 310 -3.46 1.13 31.79
N LEU A 311 -2.81 1.04 32.93
CA LEU A 311 -2.78 2.12 33.92
C LEU A 311 -1.74 3.23 33.63
N GLY A 312 -0.78 2.97 32.77
CA GLY A 312 0.25 3.96 32.39
C GLY A 312 -0.21 5.03 31.40
N ALA A 313 -1.21 4.71 30.57
CA ALA A 313 -1.68 5.63 29.52
C ALA A 313 -2.68 6.70 30.01
N LEU A 314 -3.35 6.47 31.13
CA LEU A 314 -4.33 7.42 31.69
C LEU A 314 -3.71 8.48 32.60
N ALA A 315 -2.48 8.29 33.09
CA ALA A 315 -1.79 9.27 33.95
C ALA A 315 -1.19 10.45 33.17
N VAL A 316 -0.93 10.29 31.87
CA VAL A 316 -0.33 11.35 31.03
C VAL A 316 -1.39 12.36 30.57
N ILE A 317 -2.65 11.96 30.45
CA ILE A 317 -3.75 12.87 30.01
C ILE A 317 -4.25 13.76 31.15
N ALA A 318 -4.13 13.33 32.41
CA ALA A 318 -4.53 14.11 33.56
C ALA A 318 -3.51 15.22 33.96
N GLY A 319 -2.27 15.11 33.51
CA GLY A 319 -1.20 16.08 33.84
C GLY A 319 -1.19 17.35 32.97
N ILE A 320 -1.80 17.30 31.79
CA ILE A 320 -1.81 18.45 30.86
C ILE A 320 -2.98 19.41 31.11
N GLY A 321 -4.04 18.97 31.80
CA GLY A 321 -5.20 19.79 32.13
C GLY A 321 -4.99 20.77 33.30
N ALA A 322 -3.94 20.64 34.10
CA ALA A 322 -3.71 21.44 35.31
C ALA A 322 -2.83 22.67 35.10
N VAL A 323 -2.17 22.82 33.95
CA VAL A 323 -1.21 23.94 33.70
C VAL A 323 -1.87 25.13 32.98
N MET A 324 -3.08 24.99 32.42
CA MET A 324 -3.77 26.08 31.69
C MET A 324 -4.80 26.87 32.52
N LYS A 325 -4.82 26.76 33.84
CA LYS A 325 -5.73 27.55 34.70
C LYS A 325 -5.02 28.50 35.68
N ARG A 326 -3.77 28.93 35.37
CA ARG A 326 -3.13 30.02 36.09
C ARG A 326 -2.31 30.87 35.12
N LYS A 327 -2.98 31.73 34.38
CA LYS A 327 -2.60 33.13 34.10
C LYS A 327 -3.79 33.83 33.45
#